data_0e9a63b4d6891b6247fad23dc930fffb
#
_entry.id   0e9a63b4d6891b6247fad23dc930fffb
#
_cell.length_a   1.000
_cell.length_b   1.000
_cell.length_c   1.000
_cell.angle_alpha   90.00
_cell.angle_beta   90.00
_cell.angle_gamma   90.00
#
_symmetry.space_group_name_H-M   'P 1'
#
loop_
_entity.id
_entity.type
_entity.pdbx_description
1 polymer ?
#
loop_
_entity_poly.entity_id
_entity_poly.type
_entity_poly.pdbx_seq_one_letter_code
_entity_poly.pdbx_strand_id
1 'polypeptide(L)'
;KSLIVFLGLVIVLIILQNLTAVGLAKLLNLNPLIGMCTGSIPMVGGHGTAGAFGPVLEDLNIKGATTICTAAATFGLIFGSLIGGPLGKRLIEKHSLLNTAANEDDSLLVEDEKKHERHTNMYADSVFQLILAIGVGTIFTMLLTKTGLTFPIYIGAMLAAALMRNICEYTGIATIHMGEINDLGGISLSLFLGMAMITLRLWELASLALP
;
A
#
# COMPACT_ATOMS: atom_id res chain seq x y z
N LYS A 1 20.56 -0.90 -11.32
CA LYS A 1 21.41 -0.53 -10.16
C LYS A 1 20.68 0.34 -9.17
N SER A 2 19.99 1.41 -9.59
CA SER A 2 19.24 2.32 -8.71
C SER A 2 18.15 1.62 -7.90
N LEU A 3 17.41 0.68 -8.50
CA LEU A 3 16.37 -0.11 -7.83
C LEU A 3 16.92 -0.93 -6.65
N ILE A 4 18.07 -1.57 -6.82
CA ILE A 4 18.70 -2.40 -5.78
C ILE A 4 19.16 -1.52 -4.60
N VAL A 5 19.73 -0.34 -4.89
CA VAL A 5 20.13 0.63 -3.84
C VAL A 5 18.89 1.12 -3.09
N PHE A 6 17.82 1.47 -3.82
CA PHE A 6 16.56 1.90 -3.22
C PHE A 6 15.95 0.81 -2.33
N LEU A 7 15.92 -0.45 -2.81
CA LEU A 7 15.45 -1.59 -2.04
C LEU A 7 16.26 -1.78 -0.75
N GLY A 8 17.58 -1.67 -0.84
CA GLY A 8 18.47 -1.74 0.33
C GLY A 8 18.17 -0.65 1.36
N LEU A 9 17.96 0.59 0.90
CA LEU A 9 17.58 1.71 1.78
C LEU A 9 16.23 1.47 2.47
N VAL A 10 15.25 0.95 1.74
CA VAL A 10 13.92 0.62 2.30
C VAL A 10 14.02 -0.47 3.36
N ILE A 11 14.81 -1.51 3.13
CA ILE A 11 15.02 -2.59 4.11
C ILE A 11 15.67 -2.02 5.39
N VAL A 12 16.70 -1.20 5.27
CA VAL A 12 17.34 -0.53 6.41
C VAL A 12 16.34 0.35 7.16
N LEU A 13 15.52 1.12 6.44
CA LEU A 13 14.47 1.95 7.02
C LEU A 13 13.48 1.10 7.84
N ILE A 14 13.00 -0.01 7.30
CA ILE A 14 12.06 -0.93 7.97
C ILE A 14 12.67 -1.48 9.27
N ILE A 15 13.93 -1.90 9.22
CA ILE A 15 14.63 -2.44 10.39
C ILE A 15 14.76 -1.36 11.48
N LEU A 16 15.24 -0.17 11.12
CA LEU A 16 15.38 0.95 12.06
C LEU A 16 14.03 1.37 12.66
N GLN A 17 12.99 1.42 11.84
CA GLN A 17 11.64 1.79 12.27
C GLN A 17 11.07 0.78 13.28
N ASN A 18 11.24 -0.52 13.03
CA ASN A 18 10.81 -1.54 13.97
C ASN A 18 11.63 -1.55 15.26
N LEU A 19 12.95 -1.36 15.16
CA LEU A 19 13.82 -1.27 16.35
C LEU A 19 13.43 -0.08 17.24
N THR A 20 13.17 1.09 16.64
CA THR A 20 12.73 2.28 17.39
C THR A 20 11.35 2.09 18.02
N ALA A 21 10.40 1.51 17.27
CA ALA A 21 9.04 1.29 17.77
C ALA A 21 9.01 0.28 18.92
N VAL A 22 9.71 -0.86 18.78
CA VAL A 22 9.84 -1.87 19.85
C VAL A 22 10.64 -1.33 21.02
N GLY A 23 11.70 -0.55 20.76
CA GLY A 23 12.52 0.10 21.80
C GLY A 23 11.69 1.08 22.64
N LEU A 24 10.87 1.91 22.00
CA LEU A 24 9.96 2.84 22.67
C LEU A 24 8.88 2.10 23.48
N ALA A 25 8.30 1.04 22.91
CA ALA A 25 7.33 0.23 23.64
C ALA A 25 7.93 -0.36 24.93
N LYS A 26 9.15 -0.89 24.88
CA LYS A 26 9.88 -1.39 26.05
C LYS A 26 10.18 -0.28 27.07
N LEU A 27 10.61 0.89 26.59
CA LEU A 27 10.90 2.04 27.45
C LEU A 27 9.65 2.51 28.23
N LEU A 28 8.49 2.42 27.59
CA LEU A 28 7.20 2.77 28.17
C LEU A 28 6.56 1.61 28.95
N ASN A 29 7.27 0.49 29.17
CA ASN A 29 6.77 -0.72 29.83
C ASN A 29 5.53 -1.34 29.14
N LEU A 30 5.38 -1.11 27.82
CA LEU A 30 4.34 -1.70 27.00
C LEU A 30 4.81 -3.02 26.38
N ASN A 31 3.87 -3.85 25.95
CA ASN A 31 4.21 -5.06 25.22
C ASN A 31 4.96 -4.70 23.91
N PRO A 32 6.13 -5.30 23.64
CA PRO A 32 6.91 -5.03 22.43
C PRO A 32 6.12 -5.20 21.11
N LEU A 33 5.12 -6.08 21.09
CA LEU A 33 4.25 -6.28 19.93
C LEU A 33 3.34 -5.08 19.66
N ILE A 34 3.03 -4.25 20.66
CA ILE A 34 2.35 -2.96 20.43
C ILE A 34 3.26 -2.03 19.62
N GLY A 35 4.57 -2.08 19.87
CA GLY A 35 5.54 -1.39 19.03
C GLY A 35 5.47 -1.80 17.55
N MET A 36 5.25 -3.09 17.27
CA MET A 36 5.04 -3.55 15.90
C MET A 36 3.76 -2.98 15.27
N CYS A 37 2.69 -2.80 16.07
CA CYS A 37 1.44 -2.17 15.61
C CYS A 37 1.63 -0.70 15.19
N THR A 38 2.66 -0.03 15.65
CA THR A 38 2.98 1.38 15.32
C THR A 38 4.25 1.51 14.46
N GLY A 39 4.92 0.40 14.19
CA GLY A 39 6.14 0.32 13.41
C GLY A 39 5.91 0.25 11.90
N SER A 40 6.70 -0.57 11.22
CA SER A 40 6.67 -0.67 9.75
C SER A 40 5.39 -1.29 9.21
N ILE A 41 4.66 -2.10 9.98
CA ILE A 41 3.39 -2.71 9.54
C ILE A 41 2.42 -1.64 9.02
N PRO A 42 2.01 -0.63 9.83
CA PRO A 42 1.14 0.43 9.34
C PRO A 42 1.86 1.53 8.56
N MET A 43 3.10 1.86 8.91
CA MET A 43 3.78 3.05 8.38
C MET A 43 4.38 2.84 6.98
N VAL A 44 4.85 1.64 6.68
CA VAL A 44 5.37 1.27 5.34
C VAL A 44 4.32 0.51 4.54
N GLY A 45 3.63 -0.42 5.18
CA GLY A 45 2.64 -1.27 4.52
C GLY A 45 1.23 -0.65 4.44
N GLY A 46 0.93 0.36 5.24
CA GLY A 46 -0.36 1.07 5.24
C GLY A 46 -1.53 0.25 5.78
N HIS A 47 -2.76 0.67 5.41
CA HIS A 47 -4.00 0.04 5.89
C HIS A 47 -4.14 -1.44 5.47
N GLY A 48 -3.61 -1.81 4.30
CA GLY A 48 -3.69 -3.19 3.82
C GLY A 48 -2.92 -4.17 4.69
N THR A 49 -1.68 -3.83 5.05
CA THR A 49 -0.87 -4.64 5.98
C THR A 49 -1.37 -4.54 7.41
N ALA A 50 -1.85 -3.37 7.84
CA ALA A 50 -2.51 -3.21 9.13
C ALA A 50 -3.71 -4.16 9.28
N GLY A 51 -4.55 -4.26 8.25
CA GLY A 51 -5.68 -5.18 8.20
C GLY A 51 -5.29 -6.66 8.14
N ALA A 52 -4.13 -6.99 7.56
CA ALA A 52 -3.65 -8.37 7.49
C ALA A 52 -2.98 -8.83 8.79
N PHE A 53 -2.13 -8.00 9.38
CA PHE A 53 -1.35 -8.37 10.56
C PHE A 53 -2.04 -8.01 11.88
N GLY A 54 -2.98 -7.05 11.89
CA GLY A 54 -3.75 -6.69 13.08
C GLY A 54 -4.41 -7.91 13.76
N PRO A 55 -5.24 -8.70 13.05
CA PRO A 55 -5.84 -9.91 13.60
C PRO A 55 -4.80 -10.94 14.11
N VAL A 56 -3.69 -11.10 13.40
CA VAL A 56 -2.60 -12.02 13.81
C VAL A 56 -1.99 -11.58 15.14
N LEU A 57 -1.83 -10.27 15.34
CA LEU A 57 -1.34 -9.72 16.62
C LEU A 57 -2.39 -9.84 17.72
N GLU A 58 -3.68 -9.79 17.40
CA GLU A 58 -4.77 -10.06 18.35
C GLU A 58 -4.77 -11.51 18.79
N ASP A 59 -4.52 -12.47 17.88
CA ASP A 59 -4.35 -13.89 18.21
C ASP A 59 -3.14 -14.13 19.14
N LEU A 60 -2.14 -13.23 19.11
CA LEU A 60 -1.01 -13.20 20.04
C LEU A 60 -1.33 -12.45 21.36
N ASN A 61 -2.62 -12.30 21.68
CA ASN A 61 -3.12 -11.63 22.89
C ASN A 61 -2.85 -10.12 22.97
N ILE A 62 -2.65 -9.43 21.86
CA ILE A 62 -2.59 -7.96 21.83
C ILE A 62 -3.97 -7.41 21.53
N LYS A 63 -4.73 -7.11 22.58
CA LYS A 63 -6.09 -6.56 22.44
C LYS A 63 -6.08 -5.24 21.66
N GLY A 64 -6.97 -5.14 20.68
CA GLY A 64 -7.12 -3.94 19.84
C GLY A 64 -5.96 -3.68 18.86
N ALA A 65 -5.14 -4.67 18.57
CA ALA A 65 -4.01 -4.52 17.64
C ALA A 65 -4.46 -4.03 16.26
N THR A 66 -5.57 -4.53 15.74
CA THR A 66 -6.13 -4.09 14.45
C THR A 66 -6.47 -2.60 14.48
N THR A 67 -7.08 -2.13 15.57
CA THR A 67 -7.44 -0.71 15.76
C THR A 67 -6.19 0.15 15.88
N ILE A 68 -5.18 -0.27 16.64
CA ILE A 68 -3.91 0.44 16.80
C ILE A 68 -3.19 0.54 15.45
N CYS A 69 -3.06 -0.57 14.72
CA CYS A 69 -2.41 -0.61 13.42
C CYS A 69 -3.12 0.31 12.41
N THR A 70 -4.45 0.28 12.34
CA THR A 70 -5.23 1.10 11.41
C THR A 70 -5.14 2.58 11.76
N ALA A 71 -5.20 2.92 13.04
CA ALA A 71 -5.02 4.30 13.50
C ALA A 71 -3.61 4.83 13.19
N ALA A 72 -2.58 4.02 13.41
CA ALA A 72 -1.20 4.37 13.08
C ALA A 72 -1.01 4.56 11.57
N ALA A 73 -1.62 3.71 10.73
CA ALA A 73 -1.60 3.87 9.28
C ALA A 73 -2.23 5.19 8.83
N THR A 74 -3.38 5.54 9.41
CA THR A 74 -4.07 6.80 9.17
C THR A 74 -3.21 8.00 9.56
N PHE A 75 -2.63 7.95 10.76
CA PHE A 75 -1.73 8.98 11.25
C PHE A 75 -0.53 9.15 10.31
N GLY A 76 0.09 8.03 9.91
CA GLY A 76 1.20 8.01 8.96
C GLY A 76 0.86 8.64 7.60
N LEU A 77 -0.35 8.37 7.09
CA LEU A 77 -0.82 8.95 5.83
C LEU A 77 -0.97 10.48 5.92
N ILE A 78 -1.60 10.96 7.01
CA ILE A 78 -1.83 12.40 7.22
C ILE A 78 -0.50 13.13 7.39
N PHE A 79 0.36 12.68 8.31
CA PHE A 79 1.64 13.33 8.55
C PHE A 79 2.63 13.15 7.42
N GLY A 80 2.59 12.00 6.73
CA GLY A 80 3.36 11.76 5.52
C GLY A 80 3.03 12.79 4.43
N SER A 81 1.76 13.08 4.22
CA SER A 81 1.31 14.09 3.25
C SER A 81 1.68 15.52 3.67
N LEU A 82 1.49 15.85 4.95
CA LEU A 82 1.81 17.18 5.50
C LEU A 82 3.30 17.51 5.41
N ILE A 83 4.17 16.55 5.68
CA ILE A 83 5.62 16.74 5.68
C ILE A 83 6.20 16.48 4.29
N GLY A 84 5.75 15.43 3.61
CA GLY A 84 6.27 14.98 2.33
C GLY A 84 6.02 15.97 1.20
N GLY A 85 4.85 16.60 1.16
CA GLY A 85 4.52 17.61 0.15
C GLY A 85 5.50 18.78 0.13
N PRO A 86 5.65 19.55 1.22
CA PRO A 86 6.59 20.66 1.30
C PRO A 86 8.05 20.25 1.09
N LEU A 87 8.46 19.07 1.64
CA LEU A 87 9.82 18.55 1.48
C LEU A 87 10.10 18.20 0.02
N GLY A 88 9.17 17.50 -0.64
CA GLY A 88 9.27 17.16 -2.06
C GLY A 88 9.38 18.40 -2.94
N LYS A 89 8.49 19.40 -2.73
CA LYS A 89 8.54 20.67 -3.44
C LYS A 89 9.90 21.35 -3.27
N ARG A 90 10.40 21.44 -2.03
CA ARG A 90 11.70 22.07 -1.74
C ARG A 90 12.86 21.35 -2.43
N LEU A 91 12.84 20.02 -2.50
CA LEU A 91 13.88 19.23 -3.17
C LEU A 91 13.84 19.43 -4.68
N ILE A 92 12.65 19.44 -5.29
CA ILE A 92 12.44 19.69 -6.71
C ILE A 92 12.96 21.09 -7.09
N GLU A 93 12.56 22.11 -6.33
CA GLU A 93 13.01 23.49 -6.57
C GLU A 93 14.52 23.66 -6.37
N LYS A 94 15.06 23.11 -5.28
CA LYS A 94 16.50 23.22 -4.95
C LYS A 94 17.40 22.58 -6.00
N HIS A 95 16.98 21.48 -6.60
CA HIS A 95 17.77 20.74 -7.59
C HIS A 95 17.33 21.01 -9.03
N SER A 96 16.37 21.92 -9.24
CA SER A 96 15.82 22.30 -10.56
C SER A 96 15.39 21.09 -11.40
N LEU A 97 14.84 20.06 -10.75
CA LEU A 97 14.53 18.78 -11.37
C LEU A 97 13.48 18.90 -12.48
N LEU A 98 12.58 19.89 -12.43
CA LEU A 98 11.60 20.16 -13.48
C LEU A 98 12.24 20.60 -14.80
N ASN A 99 13.36 21.35 -14.73
CA ASN A 99 14.07 21.79 -15.93
C ASN A 99 14.87 20.66 -16.60
N THR A 100 15.23 19.63 -15.83
CA THR A 100 15.91 18.44 -16.33
C THR A 100 14.91 17.48 -16.99
N ALA A 101 13.70 17.34 -16.42
CA ALA A 101 12.64 16.53 -16.99
C ALA A 101 12.07 17.11 -18.32
N ALA A 102 12.12 18.41 -18.50
CA ALA A 102 11.69 19.03 -19.76
C ALA A 102 12.64 18.77 -20.95
N ASN A 103 13.85 18.27 -20.69
CA ASN A 103 14.83 17.92 -21.72
C ASN A 103 14.96 16.41 -21.98
N GLU A 104 14.36 15.57 -21.15
CA GLU A 104 14.30 14.13 -21.35
C GLU A 104 12.83 13.70 -21.51
N ASP A 105 12.42 13.55 -22.74
CA ASP A 105 11.15 12.93 -23.19
C ASP A 105 9.86 13.49 -22.57
N ASP A 106 9.45 14.65 -23.08
CA ASP A 106 8.07 15.13 -23.03
C ASP A 106 7.09 14.11 -23.71
N SER A 107 7.62 13.11 -24.41
CA SER A 107 6.87 12.07 -25.10
C SER A 107 6.23 11.04 -24.16
N LEU A 108 6.83 10.76 -22.98
CA LEU A 108 6.30 9.73 -22.06
C LEU A 108 5.22 10.26 -21.12
N LEU A 109 5.20 11.57 -20.85
CA LEU A 109 4.18 12.21 -20.00
C LEU A 109 2.99 12.74 -20.81
N VAL A 110 3.19 13.03 -22.10
CA VAL A 110 2.15 13.54 -23.00
C VAL A 110 1.35 12.42 -23.69
N GLU A 111 1.86 11.18 -23.70
CA GLU A 111 1.08 10.04 -24.23
C GLU A 111 -0.11 9.67 -23.35
N ASP A 112 -0.09 9.95 -22.03
CA ASP A 112 -1.22 9.68 -21.15
C ASP A 112 -2.32 10.77 -21.21
N GLU A 113 -2.04 11.97 -21.72
CA GLU A 113 -3.03 13.06 -21.89
C GLU A 113 -3.63 13.15 -23.31
N LYS A 114 -3.21 12.33 -24.27
CA LYS A 114 -3.99 12.19 -25.50
C LYS A 114 -5.35 11.67 -25.10
N LYS A 115 -6.39 12.51 -25.30
CA LYS A 115 -7.81 12.24 -25.10
C LYS A 115 -8.11 10.74 -25.32
N HIS A 116 -7.95 9.97 -24.26
CA HIS A 116 -8.36 8.59 -24.24
C HIS A 116 -9.89 8.66 -24.24
N GLU A 117 -10.51 8.35 -25.38
CA GLU A 117 -11.96 8.27 -25.46
C GLU A 117 -12.40 7.13 -24.56
N ARG A 118 -12.92 7.48 -23.40
CA ARG A 118 -13.38 6.54 -22.39
C ARG A 118 -14.69 5.92 -22.85
N HIS A 119 -14.62 4.68 -23.25
CA HIS A 119 -15.81 3.93 -23.65
C HIS A 119 -16.23 2.98 -22.55
N THR A 120 -17.55 2.87 -22.32
CA THR A 120 -18.13 1.99 -21.29
C THR A 120 -17.66 0.54 -21.44
N ASN A 121 -17.43 0.08 -22.65
CA ASN A 121 -16.93 -1.27 -22.92
C ASN A 121 -15.52 -1.50 -22.34
N MET A 122 -14.63 -0.51 -22.41
CA MET A 122 -13.29 -0.59 -21.85
C MET A 122 -13.29 -0.70 -20.32
N TYR A 123 -14.23 -0.01 -19.67
CA TYR A 123 -14.44 -0.18 -18.22
C TYR A 123 -14.97 -1.58 -17.87
N ALA A 124 -15.93 -2.10 -18.66
CA ALA A 124 -16.45 -3.45 -18.44
C ALA A 124 -15.35 -4.51 -18.58
N ASP A 125 -14.52 -4.41 -19.62
CA ASP A 125 -13.38 -5.29 -19.85
C ASP A 125 -12.36 -5.20 -18.72
N SER A 126 -12.06 -3.99 -18.25
CA SER A 126 -11.15 -3.75 -17.12
C SER A 126 -11.67 -4.33 -15.81
N VAL A 127 -12.96 -4.17 -15.52
CA VAL A 127 -13.61 -4.77 -14.34
C VAL A 127 -13.54 -6.29 -14.42
N PHE A 128 -13.82 -6.87 -15.58
CA PHE A 128 -13.75 -8.31 -15.79
C PHE A 128 -12.33 -8.85 -15.60
N GLN A 129 -11.32 -8.15 -16.13
CA GLN A 129 -9.91 -8.49 -15.94
C GLN A 129 -9.50 -8.41 -14.47
N LEU A 130 -9.95 -7.38 -13.72
CA LEU A 130 -9.69 -7.25 -12.29
C LEU A 130 -10.34 -8.39 -11.50
N ILE A 131 -11.59 -8.76 -11.79
CA ILE A 131 -12.28 -9.88 -11.14
C ILE A 131 -11.55 -11.19 -11.40
N LEU A 132 -11.10 -11.42 -12.65
CA LEU A 132 -10.28 -12.60 -12.99
C LEU A 132 -8.97 -12.62 -12.21
N ALA A 133 -8.26 -11.48 -12.15
CA ALA A 133 -7.02 -11.38 -11.41
C ALA A 133 -7.21 -11.65 -9.90
N ILE A 134 -8.30 -11.15 -9.31
CA ILE A 134 -8.65 -11.43 -7.91
C ILE A 134 -8.99 -12.91 -7.73
N GLY A 135 -9.80 -13.49 -8.62
CA GLY A 135 -10.20 -14.91 -8.55
C GLY A 135 -8.99 -15.85 -8.64
N VAL A 136 -8.11 -15.65 -9.63
CA VAL A 136 -6.86 -16.41 -9.74
C VAL A 136 -5.94 -16.11 -8.56
N GLY A 137 -5.91 -14.86 -8.10
CA GLY A 137 -5.12 -14.43 -6.96
C GLY A 137 -5.48 -15.12 -5.65
N THR A 138 -6.75 -15.51 -5.44
CA THR A 138 -7.13 -16.31 -4.26
C THR A 138 -6.44 -17.66 -4.22
N ILE A 139 -6.21 -18.28 -5.37
CA ILE A 139 -5.46 -19.55 -5.48
C ILE A 139 -4.00 -19.32 -5.06
N PHE A 140 -3.38 -18.22 -5.56
CA PHE A 140 -2.01 -17.86 -5.16
C PHE A 140 -1.91 -17.57 -3.66
N THR A 141 -2.88 -16.84 -3.09
CA THR A 141 -2.92 -16.60 -1.64
C THR A 141 -3.03 -17.90 -0.86
N MET A 142 -3.89 -18.84 -1.30
CA MET A 142 -4.04 -20.16 -0.66
C MET A 142 -2.73 -20.96 -0.71
N LEU A 143 -1.99 -20.88 -1.80
CA LEU A 143 -0.69 -21.56 -1.93
C LEU A 143 0.36 -20.92 -1.02
N LEU A 144 0.38 -19.58 -0.95
CA LEU A 144 1.31 -18.84 -0.10
C LEU A 144 1.05 -19.10 1.40
N THR A 145 -0.21 -19.15 1.83
CA THR A 145 -0.55 -19.43 3.23
C THR A 145 -0.14 -20.83 3.69
N LYS A 146 -0.06 -21.79 2.76
CA LYS A 146 0.47 -23.14 3.07
C LYS A 146 1.95 -23.14 3.47
N THR A 147 2.70 -22.09 3.18
CA THR A 147 4.10 -21.94 3.61
C THR A 147 4.26 -21.62 5.10
N GLY A 148 3.15 -21.36 5.82
CA GLY A 148 3.16 -20.95 7.22
C GLY A 148 3.51 -19.48 7.45
N LEU A 149 3.69 -18.71 6.39
CA LEU A 149 3.93 -17.27 6.46
C LEU A 149 2.62 -16.49 6.31
N THR A 150 2.47 -15.44 7.08
CA THR A 150 1.31 -14.54 6.98
C THR A 150 1.54 -13.53 5.85
N PHE A 151 0.71 -13.61 4.83
CA PHE A 151 0.71 -12.67 3.71
C PHE A 151 -0.57 -11.84 3.71
N PRO A 152 -0.50 -10.53 3.39
CA PRO A 152 -1.67 -9.72 3.08
C PRO A 152 -2.49 -10.35 1.94
N ILE A 153 -3.82 -10.29 2.07
CA ILE A 153 -4.76 -10.95 1.14
C ILE A 153 -4.56 -10.48 -0.31
N TYR A 154 -4.15 -9.22 -0.51
CA TYR A 154 -3.98 -8.63 -1.84
C TYR A 154 -2.72 -9.12 -2.59
N ILE A 155 -1.75 -9.75 -1.92
CA ILE A 155 -0.50 -10.19 -2.57
C ILE A 155 -0.77 -11.23 -3.67
N GLY A 156 -1.67 -12.19 -3.41
CA GLY A 156 -2.04 -13.17 -4.43
C GLY A 156 -2.67 -12.52 -5.67
N ALA A 157 -3.58 -11.57 -5.46
CA ALA A 157 -4.21 -10.83 -6.56
C ALA A 157 -3.19 -9.99 -7.33
N MET A 158 -2.24 -9.36 -6.65
CA MET A 158 -1.15 -8.59 -7.26
C MET A 158 -0.24 -9.47 -8.12
N LEU A 159 0.13 -10.66 -7.65
CA LEU A 159 0.93 -11.62 -8.42
C LEU A 159 0.16 -12.14 -9.65
N ALA A 160 -1.12 -12.46 -9.48
CA ALA A 160 -1.98 -12.90 -10.58
C ALA A 160 -2.13 -11.80 -11.65
N ALA A 161 -2.37 -10.55 -11.22
CA ALA A 161 -2.47 -9.40 -12.13
C ALA A 161 -1.16 -9.16 -12.90
N ALA A 162 -0.01 -9.24 -12.20
CA ALA A 162 1.31 -9.10 -12.83
C ALA A 162 1.56 -10.19 -13.88
N LEU A 163 1.24 -11.45 -13.57
CA LEU A 163 1.35 -12.55 -14.53
C LEU A 163 0.41 -12.38 -15.71
N MET A 164 -0.85 -12.02 -15.45
CA MET A 164 -1.86 -11.81 -16.48
C MET A 164 -1.42 -10.68 -17.43
N ARG A 165 -0.93 -9.56 -16.90
CA ARG A 165 -0.40 -8.46 -17.70
C ARG A 165 0.75 -8.91 -18.60
N ASN A 166 1.76 -9.58 -18.05
CA ASN A 166 2.91 -10.05 -18.82
C ASN A 166 2.49 -11.05 -19.91
N ILE A 167 1.55 -11.96 -19.60
CA ILE A 167 1.03 -12.91 -20.60
C ILE A 167 0.26 -12.18 -21.70
N CYS A 168 -0.61 -11.24 -21.37
CA CYS A 168 -1.37 -10.47 -22.36
C CYS A 168 -0.46 -9.62 -23.24
N GLU A 169 0.56 -8.96 -22.67
CA GLU A 169 1.53 -8.19 -23.45
C GLU A 169 2.36 -9.07 -24.40
N TYR A 170 2.75 -10.28 -23.95
CA TYR A 170 3.53 -11.20 -24.78
C TYR A 170 2.70 -11.90 -25.86
N THR A 171 1.47 -12.30 -25.57
CA THR A 171 0.62 -13.11 -26.45
C THR A 171 -0.32 -12.28 -27.31
N GLY A 172 -0.61 -11.04 -26.93
CA GLY A 172 -1.59 -10.18 -27.61
C GLY A 172 -3.04 -10.68 -27.52
N ILE A 173 -3.35 -11.63 -26.62
CA ILE A 173 -4.69 -12.22 -26.49
C ILE A 173 -5.73 -11.20 -26.03
N ALA A 174 -5.34 -10.28 -25.16
CA ALA A 174 -6.23 -9.26 -24.62
C ALA A 174 -5.48 -7.93 -24.46
N THR A 175 -6.19 -6.83 -24.72
CA THR A 175 -5.70 -5.48 -24.44
C THR A 175 -5.98 -5.10 -23.00
N ILE A 176 -4.98 -4.55 -22.33
CA ILE A 176 -5.12 -4.06 -20.96
C ILE A 176 -5.26 -2.55 -21.00
N HIS A 177 -6.42 -2.06 -20.58
CA HIS A 177 -6.74 -0.64 -20.57
C HIS A 177 -6.28 -0.01 -19.25
N MET A 178 -5.00 0.40 -19.19
CA MET A 178 -4.38 0.92 -17.94
C MET A 178 -5.06 2.18 -17.41
N GLY A 179 -5.61 3.04 -18.29
CA GLY A 179 -6.33 4.25 -17.88
C GLY A 179 -7.56 3.90 -17.03
N GLU A 180 -8.40 3.00 -17.52
CA GLU A 180 -9.62 2.54 -16.86
C GLU A 180 -9.31 1.77 -15.57
N ILE A 181 -8.25 0.94 -15.57
CA ILE A 181 -7.78 0.22 -14.38
C ILE A 181 -7.31 1.21 -13.31
N ASN A 182 -6.59 2.25 -13.68
CA ASN A 182 -6.15 3.29 -12.74
C ASN A 182 -7.32 4.08 -12.16
N ASP A 183 -8.32 4.43 -12.96
CA ASP A 183 -9.54 5.09 -12.50
C ASP A 183 -10.30 4.22 -11.50
N LEU A 184 -10.52 2.93 -11.83
CA LEU A 184 -11.16 1.96 -10.95
C LEU A 184 -10.35 1.76 -9.64
N GLY A 185 -9.03 1.73 -9.75
CA GLY A 185 -8.12 1.67 -8.61
C GLY A 185 -8.26 2.89 -7.69
N GLY A 186 -8.31 4.09 -8.26
CA GLY A 186 -8.50 5.34 -7.51
C GLY A 186 -9.84 5.38 -6.77
N ILE A 187 -10.93 5.00 -7.44
CA ILE A 187 -12.26 4.91 -6.83
C ILE A 187 -12.26 3.87 -5.70
N SER A 188 -11.73 2.68 -5.96
CA SER A 188 -11.68 1.58 -4.98
C SER A 188 -10.84 1.96 -3.75
N LEU A 189 -9.71 2.65 -3.96
CA LEU A 189 -8.87 3.16 -2.87
C LEU A 189 -9.61 4.18 -2.02
N SER A 190 -10.32 5.12 -2.65
CA SER A 190 -11.09 6.15 -1.94
C SER A 190 -12.21 5.53 -1.10
N LEU A 191 -12.93 4.54 -1.64
CA LEU A 191 -13.95 3.79 -0.91
C LEU A 191 -13.35 2.98 0.24
N PHE A 192 -12.22 2.31 0.00
CA PHE A 192 -11.51 1.56 1.04
C PHE A 192 -11.07 2.45 2.19
N LEU A 193 -10.46 3.60 1.90
CA LEU A 193 -10.04 4.56 2.93
C LEU A 193 -11.26 5.11 3.70
N GLY A 194 -12.35 5.43 3.00
CA GLY A 194 -13.60 5.86 3.65
C GLY A 194 -14.14 4.80 4.62
N MET A 195 -14.21 3.53 4.19
CA MET A 195 -14.64 2.43 5.05
C MET A 195 -13.68 2.22 6.23
N ALA A 196 -12.36 2.28 6.00
CA ALA A 196 -11.37 2.14 7.06
C ALA A 196 -11.53 3.23 8.13
N MET A 197 -11.83 4.47 7.72
CA MET A 197 -12.08 5.57 8.67
C MET A 197 -13.36 5.37 9.48
N ILE A 198 -14.45 4.92 8.84
CA ILE A 198 -15.73 4.69 9.52
C ILE A 198 -15.63 3.53 10.52
N THR A 199 -14.87 2.49 10.19
CA THR A 199 -14.71 1.31 11.06
C THR A 199 -13.71 1.53 12.20
N LEU A 200 -12.97 2.65 12.19
CA LEU A 200 -11.97 2.94 13.21
C LEU A 200 -12.63 3.20 14.57
N ARG A 201 -12.39 2.32 15.53
CA ARG A 201 -12.96 2.38 16.88
C ARG A 201 -12.12 3.27 17.79
N LEU A 202 -12.28 4.59 17.66
CA LEU A 202 -11.48 5.56 18.42
C LEU A 202 -11.62 5.41 19.94
N TRP A 203 -12.75 4.90 20.44
CA TRP A 203 -12.96 4.64 21.87
C TRP A 203 -12.05 3.52 22.42
N GLU A 204 -11.71 2.51 21.60
CA GLU A 204 -10.76 1.48 21.99
C GLU A 204 -9.35 2.09 22.13
N LEU A 205 -8.97 2.99 21.24
CA LEU A 205 -7.71 3.74 21.35
C LEU A 205 -7.65 4.58 22.62
N ALA A 206 -8.74 5.27 22.96
CA ALA A 206 -8.82 6.08 24.18
C ALA A 206 -8.69 5.20 25.43
N SER A 207 -9.31 4.01 25.46
CA SER A 207 -9.19 3.06 26.56
C SER A 207 -7.79 2.44 26.72
N LEU A 208 -7.02 2.36 25.63
CA LEU A 208 -5.64 1.86 25.65
C LEU A 208 -4.62 2.95 26.00
N ALA A 209 -4.97 4.22 25.78
CA ALA A 209 -4.11 5.37 26.06
C ALA A 209 -4.22 5.87 27.51
N LEU A 210 -5.27 5.48 28.24
CA LEU A 210 -5.47 5.81 29.65
C LEU A 210 -5.17 4.54 30.48
N PRO A 211 -4.05 4.50 31.21
CA PRO A 211 -3.71 3.39 32.09
C PRO A 211 -4.66 3.30 33.28
#